data_d73a644731875f52fec68c7987c12e6b
#
_entry.id   d73a644731875f52fec68c7987c12e6b
#
_cell.length_a   1.000
_cell.length_b   1.000
_cell.length_c   1.000
_cell.angle_alpha   90.00
_cell.angle_beta   90.00
_cell.angle_gamma   90.00
#
_symmetry.space_group_name_H-M   'P 1'
#
loop_
_entity.id
_entity.type
_entity.pdbx_description
1 polymer ?
#
loop_
_entity_poly.entity_id
_entity_poly.type
_entity_poly.pdbx_seq_one_letter_code
_entity_poly.pdbx_strand_id
1 'polypeptide(L)'
;MNMIGAVKHAKKALDAGVDIICAQGGEGGGHTGDIPTSILLPMVVQACQGKTSPLTGGPVLIVGAGGIFDGRGLASALAVGCSGVWVGTRFIACDEAGAGPLHKKRVVDADYSDTIRTIIYSGRPMRVFKTPYNVEYEGKRSAEIEEMQNLGLPAFTKDVDASKFEGANLSSVGTLQLSEVLTLEEKKNGVELSAHERHSRGVFLTGACAGAISDLVVFRLFFKIVV
;
A
#
# COMPACT_ATOMS: atom_id res chain seq x y z
N MET A 1 17.79 3.66 1.58
CA MET A 1 16.85 2.52 1.71
C MET A 1 16.02 2.39 0.45
N ASN A 2 15.73 1.16 0.02
CA ASN A 2 14.83 0.88 -1.11
C ASN A 2 13.81 -0.19 -0.71
N MET A 3 12.53 -0.01 -1.09
CA MET A 3 11.46 -0.97 -0.84
C MET A 3 11.25 -1.87 -2.06
N ILE A 4 11.21 -3.18 -1.84
CA ILE A 4 11.08 -4.19 -2.89
C ILE A 4 9.98 -5.19 -2.57
N GLY A 5 9.30 -5.70 -3.59
CA GLY A 5 8.26 -6.72 -3.49
C GLY A 5 8.64 -8.07 -4.13
N ALA A 6 9.89 -8.24 -4.56
CA ALA A 6 10.37 -9.50 -5.14
C ALA A 6 11.89 -9.64 -4.98
N VAL A 7 12.37 -10.87 -4.84
CA VAL A 7 13.81 -11.19 -4.65
C VAL A 7 14.69 -10.66 -5.78
N LYS A 8 14.20 -10.75 -7.05
CA LYS A 8 14.93 -10.23 -8.22
C LYS A 8 15.24 -8.72 -8.13
N HIS A 9 14.49 -7.96 -7.36
CA HIS A 9 14.71 -6.54 -7.16
C HIS A 9 15.83 -6.27 -6.14
N ALA A 10 16.15 -7.23 -5.24
CA ALA A 10 17.24 -7.08 -4.29
C ALA A 10 18.58 -6.84 -5.00
N LYS A 11 18.86 -7.60 -6.08
CA LYS A 11 20.07 -7.40 -6.87
C LYS A 11 20.16 -5.97 -7.42
N LYS A 12 19.07 -5.46 -8.03
CA LYS A 12 19.03 -4.09 -8.58
C LYS A 12 19.26 -3.03 -7.50
N ALA A 13 18.68 -3.24 -6.31
CA ALA A 13 18.86 -2.34 -5.18
C ALA A 13 20.31 -2.35 -4.69
N LEU A 14 20.95 -3.52 -4.58
CA LEU A 14 22.35 -3.67 -4.22
C LEU A 14 23.28 -3.01 -5.25
N ASP A 15 23.03 -3.24 -6.54
CA ASP A 15 23.80 -2.63 -7.64
C ASP A 15 23.68 -1.09 -7.63
N ALA A 16 22.55 -0.55 -7.13
CA ALA A 16 22.35 0.89 -6.94
C ALA A 16 22.96 1.43 -5.64
N GLY A 17 23.63 0.61 -4.82
CA GLY A 17 24.34 1.03 -3.63
C GLY A 17 23.47 1.35 -2.43
N VAL A 18 22.37 0.63 -2.21
CA VAL A 18 21.52 0.85 -1.04
C VAL A 18 22.10 0.19 0.21
N ASP A 19 21.92 0.83 1.36
CA ASP A 19 22.35 0.35 2.67
C ASP A 19 21.28 -0.50 3.37
N ILE A 20 20.01 -0.24 3.03
CA ILE A 20 18.86 -0.90 3.66
C ILE A 20 17.90 -1.34 2.56
N ILE A 21 17.49 -2.59 2.59
CA ILE A 21 16.43 -3.15 1.75
C ILE A 21 15.20 -3.41 2.61
N CYS A 22 14.07 -2.77 2.28
CA CYS A 22 12.79 -3.07 2.88
C CYS A 22 12.04 -4.07 1.99
N ALA A 23 11.92 -5.30 2.44
CA ALA A 23 11.23 -6.36 1.73
C ALA A 23 9.75 -6.39 2.15
N GLN A 24 8.86 -5.94 1.27
CA GLN A 24 7.42 -5.88 1.53
C GLN A 24 6.70 -7.02 0.82
N GLY A 25 6.13 -7.94 1.59
CA GLY A 25 5.31 -9.04 1.07
C GLY A 25 3.94 -8.58 0.56
N GLY A 26 3.24 -9.49 -0.12
CA GLY A 26 1.94 -9.24 -0.75
C GLY A 26 0.81 -8.85 0.21
N GLU A 27 0.99 -9.06 1.52
CA GLU A 27 0.05 -8.66 2.57
C GLU A 27 0.15 -7.16 2.89
N GLY A 28 1.17 -6.46 2.40
CA GLY A 28 1.36 -5.04 2.63
C GLY A 28 0.23 -4.19 2.04
N GLY A 29 -0.05 -3.05 2.68
CA GLY A 29 -0.95 -2.03 2.17
C GLY A 29 -0.26 -1.11 1.15
N GLY A 30 -1.02 -0.52 0.25
CA GLY A 30 -0.48 0.28 -0.83
C GLY A 30 0.21 -0.57 -1.90
N HIS A 31 1.15 0.02 -2.63
CA HIS A 31 1.88 -0.71 -3.68
C HIS A 31 2.63 -1.90 -3.09
N THR A 32 2.40 -3.08 -3.64
CA THR A 32 2.95 -4.32 -3.10
C THR A 32 3.24 -5.34 -4.21
N GLY A 33 4.16 -6.25 -3.93
CA GLY A 33 4.39 -7.44 -4.75
C GLY A 33 3.30 -8.49 -4.56
N ASP A 34 3.59 -9.71 -4.99
CA ASP A 34 2.66 -10.85 -4.94
C ASP A 34 3.18 -11.96 -4.02
N ILE A 35 4.44 -11.88 -3.66
CA ILE A 35 5.09 -12.93 -2.87
C ILE A 35 4.69 -12.76 -1.40
N PRO A 36 4.16 -13.80 -0.74
CA PRO A 36 3.87 -13.77 0.68
C PRO A 36 5.08 -13.37 1.53
N THR A 37 4.85 -12.61 2.59
CA THR A 37 5.89 -12.12 3.50
C THR A 37 6.75 -13.26 4.04
N SER A 38 6.12 -14.39 4.42
CA SER A 38 6.80 -15.57 4.95
C SER A 38 7.77 -16.24 3.96
N ILE A 39 7.58 -16.04 2.66
CA ILE A 39 8.47 -16.52 1.59
C ILE A 39 9.48 -15.44 1.21
N LEU A 40 9.02 -14.20 1.06
CA LEU A 40 9.87 -13.10 0.58
C LEU A 40 11.02 -12.79 1.54
N LEU A 41 10.73 -12.69 2.86
CA LEU A 41 11.73 -12.26 3.83
C LEU A 41 12.96 -13.17 3.87
N PRO A 42 12.85 -14.50 4.11
CA PRO A 42 14.02 -15.37 4.16
C PRO A 42 14.78 -15.40 2.83
N MET A 43 14.08 -15.31 1.70
CA MET A 43 14.73 -15.32 0.39
C MET A 43 15.50 -14.02 0.10
N VAL A 44 15.00 -12.85 0.55
CA VAL A 44 15.73 -11.58 0.45
C VAL A 44 16.93 -11.56 1.40
N VAL A 45 16.77 -12.04 2.64
CA VAL A 45 17.89 -12.19 3.59
C VAL A 45 18.99 -13.05 2.98
N GLN A 46 18.64 -14.20 2.42
CA GLN A 46 19.61 -15.09 1.74
C GLN A 46 20.29 -14.40 0.55
N ALA A 47 19.54 -13.69 -0.29
CA ALA A 47 20.08 -12.98 -1.47
C ALA A 47 21.04 -11.84 -1.09
N CYS A 48 20.91 -11.27 0.10
CA CYS A 48 21.74 -10.18 0.60
C CYS A 48 22.89 -10.67 1.50
N GLN A 49 23.00 -11.96 1.76
CA GLN A 49 24.04 -12.52 2.60
C GLN A 49 25.44 -12.19 2.06
N GLY A 50 26.32 -11.68 2.92
CA GLY A 50 27.68 -11.27 2.56
C GLY A 50 27.78 -9.97 1.73
N LYS A 51 26.66 -9.26 1.53
CA LYS A 51 26.67 -7.93 0.89
C LYS A 51 26.90 -6.83 1.90
N THR A 52 27.72 -5.84 1.52
CA THR A 52 28.13 -4.74 2.38
C THR A 52 27.43 -3.43 1.98
N SER A 53 27.11 -2.64 3.00
CA SER A 53 26.59 -1.28 2.86
C SER A 53 27.70 -0.35 2.39
N PRO A 54 27.50 0.41 1.30
CA PRO A 54 28.48 1.41 0.87
C PRO A 54 28.72 2.51 1.92
N LEU A 55 27.69 2.83 2.70
CA LEU A 55 27.76 3.89 3.71
C LEU A 55 28.59 3.49 4.95
N THR A 56 28.41 2.25 5.43
CA THR A 56 28.95 1.84 6.74
C THR A 56 30.09 0.83 6.64
N GLY A 57 30.24 0.16 5.48
CA GLY A 57 31.12 -1.00 5.31
C GLY A 57 30.65 -2.27 6.04
N GLY A 58 29.60 -2.17 6.85
CA GLY A 58 28.95 -3.31 7.51
C GLY A 58 27.96 -4.04 6.58
N PRO A 59 27.20 -5.03 7.07
CA PRO A 59 26.22 -5.75 6.25
C PRO A 59 25.08 -4.83 5.81
N VAL A 60 24.50 -5.09 4.62
CA VAL A 60 23.25 -4.48 4.19
C VAL A 60 22.14 -4.93 5.13
N LEU A 61 21.36 -3.99 5.66
CA LEU A 61 20.29 -4.27 6.60
C LEU A 61 18.99 -4.64 5.86
N ILE A 62 18.30 -5.67 6.34
CA ILE A 62 17.01 -6.09 5.79
C ILE A 62 15.90 -5.73 6.76
N VAL A 63 14.92 -4.99 6.28
CA VAL A 63 13.71 -4.60 7.01
C VAL A 63 12.53 -5.37 6.46
N GLY A 64 11.86 -6.15 7.30
CA GLY A 64 10.67 -6.92 6.92
C GLY A 64 9.43 -6.04 6.93
N ALA A 65 8.58 -6.15 5.90
CA ALA A 65 7.33 -5.41 5.79
C ALA A 65 6.21 -6.25 5.16
N GLY A 66 4.97 -5.85 5.41
CA GLY A 66 3.78 -6.55 4.92
C GLY A 66 3.23 -7.56 5.94
N GLY A 67 2.00 -7.34 6.40
CA GLY A 67 1.32 -8.22 7.33
C GLY A 67 1.83 -8.19 8.78
N ILE A 68 2.81 -7.37 9.11
CA ILE A 68 3.37 -7.23 10.45
C ILE A 68 2.60 -6.15 11.22
N PHE A 69 1.99 -6.52 12.36
CA PHE A 69 1.13 -5.62 13.13
C PHE A 69 1.29 -5.75 14.66
N ASP A 70 2.09 -6.73 15.14
CA ASP A 70 2.35 -6.94 16.57
C ASP A 70 3.76 -7.51 16.82
N GLY A 71 4.08 -7.79 18.10
CA GLY A 71 5.37 -8.31 18.51
C GLY A 71 5.70 -9.72 17.98
N ARG A 72 4.68 -10.54 17.69
CA ARG A 72 4.89 -11.88 17.09
C ARG A 72 5.41 -11.73 15.66
N GLY A 73 4.87 -10.77 14.90
CA GLY A 73 5.36 -10.44 13.56
C GLY A 73 6.79 -9.91 13.59
N LEU A 74 7.14 -9.05 14.56
CA LEU A 74 8.52 -8.60 14.77
C LEU A 74 9.45 -9.78 15.09
N ALA A 75 9.08 -10.63 16.06
CA ALA A 75 9.89 -11.79 16.43
C ALA A 75 10.10 -12.74 15.26
N SER A 76 9.06 -12.99 14.44
CA SER A 76 9.15 -13.81 13.23
C SER A 76 10.13 -13.20 12.21
N ALA A 77 10.04 -11.89 11.95
CA ALA A 77 10.95 -11.21 11.02
C ALA A 77 12.41 -11.28 11.49
N LEU A 78 12.67 -11.08 12.78
CA LEU A 78 14.02 -11.21 13.35
C LEU A 78 14.52 -12.65 13.26
N ALA A 79 13.67 -13.64 13.52
CA ALA A 79 14.01 -15.07 13.45
C ALA A 79 14.43 -15.51 12.04
N VAL A 80 13.88 -14.93 10.98
CA VAL A 80 14.28 -15.22 9.59
C VAL A 80 15.48 -14.38 9.12
N GLY A 81 16.06 -13.52 10.00
CA GLY A 81 17.28 -12.77 9.75
C GLY A 81 17.10 -11.33 9.32
N CYS A 82 15.89 -10.76 9.43
CA CYS A 82 15.70 -9.32 9.27
C CYS A 82 16.35 -8.53 10.42
N SER A 83 16.80 -7.32 10.14
CA SER A 83 17.37 -6.40 11.13
C SER A 83 16.31 -5.57 11.85
N GLY A 84 15.07 -5.57 11.34
CA GLY A 84 13.96 -4.82 11.88
C GLY A 84 12.72 -4.97 11.01
N VAL A 85 11.67 -4.22 11.32
CA VAL A 85 10.40 -4.26 10.60
C VAL A 85 9.89 -2.87 10.22
N TRP A 86 9.07 -2.83 9.15
CA TRP A 86 8.30 -1.66 8.75
C TRP A 86 6.82 -1.97 8.91
N VAL A 87 6.17 -1.27 9.82
CA VAL A 87 4.75 -1.48 10.17
C VAL A 87 3.94 -0.31 9.61
N GLY A 88 2.89 -0.61 8.84
CA GLY A 88 2.01 0.39 8.25
C GLY A 88 0.61 0.37 8.85
N THR A 89 -0.17 -0.66 8.53
CA THR A 89 -1.61 -0.74 8.83
C THR A 89 -1.93 -0.61 10.32
N ARG A 90 -1.12 -1.19 11.21
CA ARG A 90 -1.29 -1.02 12.66
C ARG A 90 -1.22 0.45 13.08
N PHE A 91 -0.33 1.24 12.44
CA PHE A 91 -0.22 2.66 12.75
C PHE A 91 -1.33 3.52 12.17
N ILE A 92 -2.11 3.04 11.19
CA ILE A 92 -3.36 3.72 10.80
C ILE A 92 -4.33 3.73 11.98
N ALA A 93 -4.41 2.63 12.74
CA ALA A 93 -5.24 2.47 13.92
C ALA A 93 -4.54 2.96 15.21
N CYS A 94 -3.81 4.08 15.13
CA CYS A 94 -3.26 4.79 16.28
C CYS A 94 -3.90 6.18 16.41
N ASP A 95 -4.05 6.67 17.65
CA ASP A 95 -4.66 7.98 17.89
C ASP A 95 -3.88 9.11 17.23
N GLU A 96 -2.56 9.03 17.27
CA GLU A 96 -1.65 10.03 16.71
C GLU A 96 -1.53 9.99 15.18
N ALA A 97 -2.08 8.97 14.51
CA ALA A 97 -2.04 8.89 13.06
C ALA A 97 -2.87 9.98 12.40
N GLY A 98 -2.32 10.60 11.36
CA GLY A 98 -3.04 11.58 10.52
C GLY A 98 -4.12 10.97 9.63
N ALA A 99 -4.39 9.65 9.73
CA ALA A 99 -5.47 8.99 9.02
C ALA A 99 -6.84 9.49 9.50
N GLY A 100 -7.76 9.74 8.57
CA GLY A 100 -9.12 10.20 8.91
C GLY A 100 -9.88 9.17 9.76
N PRO A 101 -10.86 9.62 10.57
CA PRO A 101 -11.62 8.75 11.49
C PRO A 101 -12.26 7.54 10.80
N LEU A 102 -12.76 7.73 9.58
CA LEU A 102 -13.34 6.67 8.77
C LEU A 102 -12.31 5.59 8.42
N HIS A 103 -11.09 5.96 8.04
CA HIS A 103 -10.04 5.00 7.72
C HIS A 103 -9.62 4.19 8.95
N LYS A 104 -9.44 4.87 10.09
CA LYS A 104 -9.16 4.22 11.38
C LYS A 104 -10.24 3.22 11.76
N LYS A 105 -11.51 3.65 11.69
CA LYS A 105 -12.66 2.78 11.98
C LYS A 105 -12.69 1.57 11.06
N ARG A 106 -12.46 1.74 9.75
CA ARG A 106 -12.43 0.61 8.80
C ARG A 106 -11.34 -0.40 9.13
N VAL A 107 -10.17 0.04 9.62
CA VAL A 107 -9.10 -0.89 10.02
C VAL A 107 -9.54 -1.73 11.21
N VAL A 108 -10.18 -1.11 12.20
CA VAL A 108 -10.63 -1.80 13.44
C VAL A 108 -11.81 -2.75 13.20
N ASP A 109 -12.71 -2.38 12.29
CA ASP A 109 -13.90 -3.18 11.96
C ASP A 109 -13.63 -4.25 10.86
N ALA A 110 -12.42 -4.29 10.30
CA ALA A 110 -12.12 -5.11 9.13
C ALA A 110 -12.13 -6.61 9.44
N ASP A 111 -12.55 -7.39 8.43
CA ASP A 111 -12.26 -8.83 8.36
C ASP A 111 -11.12 -9.08 7.35
N TYR A 112 -10.57 -10.28 7.34
CA TYR A 112 -9.48 -10.71 6.45
C TYR A 112 -9.86 -10.62 4.96
N SER A 113 -11.15 -10.72 4.67
CA SER A 113 -11.69 -10.62 3.31
C SER A 113 -11.89 -9.18 2.81
N ASP A 114 -11.73 -8.15 3.65
CA ASP A 114 -12.12 -6.76 3.33
C ASP A 114 -11.07 -5.98 2.54
N THR A 115 -9.96 -6.61 2.19
CA THR A 115 -8.95 -6.00 1.32
C THR A 115 -8.90 -6.65 -0.05
N ILE A 116 -8.51 -5.86 -1.05
CA ILE A 116 -8.30 -6.33 -2.43
C ILE A 116 -6.99 -5.76 -2.96
N ARG A 117 -6.32 -6.53 -3.81
CA ARG A 117 -5.19 -6.03 -4.60
C ARG A 117 -5.70 -5.63 -5.97
N THR A 118 -5.49 -4.38 -6.35
CA THR A 118 -6.01 -3.78 -7.57
C THR A 118 -4.96 -2.94 -8.27
N ILE A 119 -5.15 -2.70 -9.57
CA ILE A 119 -4.28 -1.85 -10.39
C ILE A 119 -4.99 -0.59 -10.88
N ILE A 120 -6.28 -0.43 -10.55
CA ILE A 120 -7.14 0.60 -11.14
C ILE A 120 -6.71 2.04 -10.83
N TYR A 121 -6.00 2.25 -9.69
CA TYR A 121 -5.66 3.59 -9.21
C TYR A 121 -4.32 4.14 -9.71
N SER A 122 -3.40 3.28 -10.12
CA SER A 122 -2.05 3.70 -10.51
C SER A 122 -1.42 2.87 -11.63
N GLY A 123 -2.15 1.93 -12.20
CA GLY A 123 -1.62 0.96 -13.16
C GLY A 123 -0.63 -0.05 -12.56
N ARG A 124 -0.35 0.03 -11.26
CA ARG A 124 0.53 -0.90 -10.53
C ARG A 124 -0.21 -1.57 -9.38
N PRO A 125 0.07 -2.85 -9.11
CA PRO A 125 -0.61 -3.57 -8.02
C PRO A 125 -0.47 -2.86 -6.68
N MET A 126 -1.60 -2.62 -6.03
CA MET A 126 -1.67 -2.07 -4.68
C MET A 126 -2.81 -2.72 -3.88
N ARG A 127 -2.61 -2.86 -2.57
CA ARG A 127 -3.66 -3.36 -1.68
C ARG A 127 -4.38 -2.21 -1.00
N VAL A 128 -5.70 -2.29 -1.07
CA VAL A 128 -6.63 -1.29 -0.52
C VAL A 128 -7.81 -1.99 0.13
N PHE A 129 -8.63 -1.28 0.89
CA PHE A 129 -9.95 -1.77 1.26
C PHE A 129 -10.84 -1.97 0.04
N LYS A 130 -11.66 -3.03 0.08
CA LYS A 130 -12.74 -3.22 -0.88
C LYS A 130 -13.74 -2.06 -0.77
N THR A 131 -14.08 -1.51 -1.90
CA THR A 131 -15.17 -0.57 -2.07
C THR A 131 -16.05 -1.06 -3.21
N PRO A 132 -17.34 -0.67 -3.30
CA PRO A 132 -18.17 -1.02 -4.45
C PRO A 132 -17.49 -0.71 -5.77
N TYR A 133 -16.77 0.40 -5.84
CA TYR A 133 -16.07 0.87 -7.02
C TYR A 133 -14.95 -0.07 -7.48
N ASN A 134 -14.00 -0.41 -6.58
CA ASN A 134 -12.89 -1.27 -7.00
C ASN A 134 -13.30 -2.74 -7.19
N VAL A 135 -14.30 -3.22 -6.47
CA VAL A 135 -14.89 -4.56 -6.66
C VAL A 135 -15.59 -4.65 -8.01
N GLU A 136 -16.29 -3.61 -8.44
CA GLU A 136 -16.94 -3.56 -9.75
C GLU A 136 -15.92 -3.61 -10.88
N TYR A 137 -14.85 -2.82 -10.81
CA TYR A 137 -13.78 -2.84 -11.80
C TYR A 137 -13.14 -4.22 -11.94
N GLU A 138 -12.68 -4.79 -10.83
CA GLU A 138 -11.99 -6.09 -10.83
C GLU A 138 -12.92 -7.26 -11.22
N GLY A 139 -14.23 -7.15 -10.92
CA GLY A 139 -15.20 -8.21 -11.20
C GLY A 139 -15.85 -8.14 -12.57
N LYS A 140 -16.08 -6.94 -13.13
CA LYS A 140 -16.91 -6.74 -14.32
C LYS A 140 -16.28 -5.88 -15.41
N ARG A 141 -15.27 -5.09 -15.08
CA ARG A 141 -14.70 -4.07 -15.97
C ARG A 141 -13.24 -4.34 -16.34
N SER A 142 -12.82 -5.62 -16.35
CA SER A 142 -11.45 -6.03 -16.66
C SER A 142 -10.97 -5.57 -18.05
N ALA A 143 -11.88 -5.56 -19.04
CA ALA A 143 -11.57 -5.06 -20.37
C ALA A 143 -11.20 -3.55 -20.38
N GLU A 144 -11.87 -2.76 -19.53
CA GLU A 144 -11.55 -1.34 -19.38
C GLU A 144 -10.22 -1.12 -18.66
N ILE A 145 -9.88 -1.98 -17.70
CA ILE A 145 -8.57 -1.97 -17.07
C ILE A 145 -7.48 -2.20 -18.12
N GLU A 146 -7.65 -3.20 -18.97
CA GLU A 146 -6.68 -3.53 -20.04
C GLU A 146 -6.57 -2.40 -21.07
N GLU A 147 -7.72 -1.84 -21.51
CA GLU A 147 -7.77 -0.70 -22.41
C GLU A 147 -6.94 0.48 -21.89
N MET A 148 -7.20 0.87 -20.63
CA MET A 148 -6.53 2.01 -20.03
C MET A 148 -5.04 1.76 -19.77
N GLN A 149 -4.67 0.53 -19.39
CA GLN A 149 -3.25 0.15 -19.26
C GLN A 149 -2.50 0.24 -20.58
N ASN A 150 -3.12 -0.17 -21.71
CA ASN A 150 -2.54 -0.05 -23.04
C ASN A 150 -2.32 1.41 -23.45
N LEU A 151 -3.14 2.33 -22.91
CA LEU A 151 -2.97 3.78 -23.09
C LEU A 151 -1.95 4.39 -22.10
N GLY A 152 -1.40 3.60 -21.16
CA GLY A 152 -0.51 4.06 -20.10
C GLY A 152 -1.22 4.86 -19.00
N LEU A 153 -2.53 4.69 -18.85
CA LEU A 153 -3.38 5.43 -17.90
C LEU A 153 -3.95 4.51 -16.81
N PRO A 154 -4.17 5.04 -15.59
CA PRO A 154 -4.93 4.32 -14.57
C PRO A 154 -6.38 4.08 -15.00
N ALA A 155 -6.95 2.93 -14.66
CA ALA A 155 -8.30 2.56 -15.11
C ALA A 155 -9.38 3.54 -14.64
N PHE A 156 -9.26 4.12 -13.45
CA PHE A 156 -10.23 5.10 -12.92
C PHE A 156 -10.42 6.32 -13.83
N THR A 157 -9.45 6.65 -14.69
CA THR A 157 -9.55 7.78 -15.62
C THR A 157 -10.63 7.58 -16.68
N LYS A 158 -11.09 6.34 -16.89
CA LYS A 158 -12.23 6.03 -17.75
C LYS A 158 -13.53 6.69 -17.27
N ASP A 159 -13.70 6.83 -15.96
CA ASP A 159 -14.88 7.42 -15.34
C ASP A 159 -14.76 8.93 -15.14
N VAL A 160 -13.64 9.52 -15.55
CA VAL A 160 -13.38 10.96 -15.41
C VAL A 160 -13.72 11.65 -16.71
N ASP A 161 -14.69 12.54 -16.67
CA ASP A 161 -15.01 13.42 -17.80
C ASP A 161 -13.95 14.53 -17.92
N ALA A 162 -12.94 14.29 -18.77
CA ALA A 162 -11.83 15.22 -18.97
C ALA A 162 -12.30 16.61 -19.46
N SER A 163 -13.47 16.70 -20.12
CA SER A 163 -14.03 18.00 -20.57
C SER A 163 -14.42 18.91 -19.40
N LYS A 164 -14.61 18.33 -18.22
CA LYS A 164 -14.91 19.06 -17.01
C LYS A 164 -13.70 19.77 -16.40
N PHE A 165 -12.48 19.50 -16.89
CA PHE A 165 -11.23 20.08 -16.38
C PHE A 165 -10.65 21.00 -17.43
N GLU A 166 -10.70 22.31 -17.21
CA GLU A 166 -10.21 23.33 -18.15
C GLU A 166 -8.71 23.12 -18.42
N GLY A 167 -8.35 22.93 -19.71
CA GLY A 167 -6.98 22.66 -20.12
C GLY A 167 -6.45 21.24 -19.81
N ALA A 168 -7.26 20.35 -19.23
CA ALA A 168 -6.85 18.97 -18.96
C ALA A 168 -7.24 18.02 -20.12
N ASN A 169 -6.37 17.06 -20.37
CA ASN A 169 -6.67 15.91 -21.20
C ASN A 169 -6.56 14.63 -20.36
N LEU A 170 -6.93 13.47 -20.91
CA LEU A 170 -6.87 12.19 -20.18
C LEU A 170 -5.48 11.90 -19.61
N SER A 171 -4.41 12.28 -20.33
CA SER A 171 -3.03 12.10 -19.85
C SER A 171 -2.71 12.96 -18.63
N SER A 172 -3.16 14.22 -18.59
CA SER A 172 -2.99 15.08 -17.41
C SER A 172 -3.85 14.63 -16.23
N VAL A 173 -5.07 14.15 -16.47
CA VAL A 173 -5.90 13.55 -15.42
C VAL A 173 -5.28 12.27 -14.87
N GLY A 174 -4.66 11.45 -15.71
CA GLY A 174 -3.98 10.22 -15.30
C GLY A 174 -2.76 10.45 -14.39
N THR A 175 -2.23 11.66 -14.29
CA THR A 175 -1.18 12.03 -13.33
C THR A 175 -1.71 12.41 -11.95
N LEU A 176 -3.01 12.72 -11.84
CA LEU A 176 -3.66 13.05 -10.58
C LEU A 176 -4.00 11.78 -9.79
N GLN A 177 -4.03 11.90 -8.48
CA GLN A 177 -4.62 10.87 -7.64
C GLN A 177 -6.15 10.96 -7.66
N LEU A 178 -6.84 9.84 -7.52
CA LEU A 178 -8.31 9.84 -7.51
C LEU A 178 -8.91 10.81 -6.48
N SER A 179 -8.27 10.96 -5.32
CA SER A 179 -8.70 11.93 -4.29
C SER A 179 -8.66 13.38 -4.79
N GLU A 180 -7.66 13.73 -5.59
CA GLU A 180 -7.54 15.07 -6.20
C GLU A 180 -8.63 15.27 -7.26
N VAL A 181 -8.88 14.24 -8.07
CA VAL A 181 -9.96 14.27 -9.07
C VAL A 181 -11.32 14.48 -8.41
N LEU A 182 -11.63 13.75 -7.34
CA LEU A 182 -12.89 13.91 -6.60
C LEU A 182 -13.04 15.33 -6.04
N THR A 183 -11.96 15.91 -5.51
CA THR A 183 -11.96 17.29 -5.01
C THR A 183 -12.18 18.34 -6.12
N LEU A 184 -11.61 18.10 -7.30
CA LEU A 184 -11.82 18.98 -8.46
C LEU A 184 -13.24 18.88 -9.00
N GLU A 185 -13.82 17.67 -9.04
CA GLU A 185 -15.21 17.44 -9.43
C GLU A 185 -16.17 18.23 -8.51
N GLU A 186 -15.95 18.22 -7.19
CA GLU A 186 -16.74 18.98 -6.23
C GLU A 186 -16.65 20.49 -6.45
N LYS A 187 -15.43 21.00 -6.58
CA LYS A 187 -15.23 22.45 -6.80
C LYS A 187 -15.93 22.93 -8.06
N LYS A 188 -15.89 22.16 -9.13
CA LYS A 188 -16.46 22.54 -10.43
C LYS A 188 -17.98 22.44 -10.46
N ASN A 189 -18.53 21.37 -9.88
CA ASN A 189 -19.97 21.16 -9.87
C ASN A 189 -20.71 22.02 -8.82
N GLY A 190 -19.96 22.67 -7.91
CA GLY A 190 -20.52 23.43 -6.79
C GLY A 190 -21.32 22.57 -5.80
N VAL A 191 -21.15 21.24 -5.89
CA VAL A 191 -21.85 20.26 -5.06
C VAL A 191 -20.79 19.41 -4.34
N GLU A 192 -20.86 19.39 -3.02
CA GLU A 192 -20.03 18.49 -2.23
C GLU A 192 -20.50 17.04 -2.40
N LEU A 193 -19.60 16.14 -2.75
CA LEU A 193 -19.89 14.71 -2.80
C LEU A 193 -20.34 14.24 -1.42
N SER A 194 -21.41 13.47 -1.38
CA SER A 194 -21.87 12.88 -0.13
C SER A 194 -20.75 12.02 0.50
N ALA A 195 -20.77 11.88 1.82
CA ALA A 195 -19.83 11.00 2.53
C ALA A 195 -19.88 9.57 1.97
N HIS A 196 -21.04 9.12 1.51
CA HIS A 196 -21.23 7.82 0.87
C HIS A 196 -20.47 7.72 -0.47
N GLU A 197 -20.57 8.72 -1.34
CA GLU A 197 -19.88 8.74 -2.63
C GLU A 197 -18.37 8.80 -2.47
N ARG A 198 -17.88 9.69 -1.58
CA ARG A 198 -16.45 9.73 -1.24
C ARG A 198 -15.94 8.40 -0.70
N HIS A 199 -16.76 7.73 0.10
CA HIS A 199 -16.43 6.43 0.69
C HIS A 199 -16.42 5.31 -0.36
N SER A 200 -17.41 5.30 -1.27
CA SER A 200 -17.55 4.26 -2.30
C SER A 200 -16.41 4.29 -3.34
N ARG A 201 -15.89 5.48 -3.66
CA ARG A 201 -14.80 5.69 -4.62
C ARG A 201 -13.43 5.88 -3.97
N GLY A 202 -13.38 6.10 -2.65
CA GLY A 202 -12.16 6.43 -1.92
C GLY A 202 -11.09 5.34 -1.95
N VAL A 203 -9.83 5.77 -1.95
CA VAL A 203 -8.65 4.89 -1.89
C VAL A 203 -8.18 4.79 -0.45
N PHE A 204 -8.37 3.64 0.18
CA PHE A 204 -7.95 3.39 1.56
C PHE A 204 -6.83 2.34 1.57
N LEU A 205 -5.59 2.82 1.56
CA LEU A 205 -4.40 1.94 1.57
C LEU A 205 -4.37 1.13 2.86
N THR A 206 -4.41 -0.19 2.75
CA THR A 206 -4.54 -1.06 3.92
C THR A 206 -3.97 -2.44 3.62
N GLY A 207 -3.16 -2.97 4.52
CA GLY A 207 -2.64 -4.34 4.44
C GLY A 207 -3.68 -5.39 4.83
N ALA A 208 -3.46 -6.63 4.44
CA ALA A 208 -4.31 -7.77 4.77
C ALA A 208 -4.45 -8.00 6.29
N CYS A 209 -3.46 -7.54 7.08
CA CYS A 209 -3.49 -7.65 8.54
C CYS A 209 -4.53 -6.74 9.23
N ALA A 210 -5.26 -5.91 8.49
CA ALA A 210 -6.36 -5.14 9.07
C ALA A 210 -7.34 -6.04 9.82
N GLY A 211 -7.72 -7.20 9.26
CA GLY A 211 -8.60 -8.17 9.92
C GLY A 211 -8.08 -8.77 11.24
N ALA A 212 -6.84 -8.46 11.61
CA ALA A 212 -6.25 -8.87 12.90
C ALA A 212 -6.06 -7.70 13.88
N ILE A 213 -6.51 -6.48 13.50
CA ILE A 213 -6.38 -5.26 14.31
C ILE A 213 -7.76 -4.85 14.77
N SER A 214 -8.07 -5.07 16.04
CA SER A 214 -9.41 -4.87 16.62
C SER A 214 -9.52 -3.68 17.58
N ASP A 215 -8.46 -2.84 17.68
CA ASP A 215 -8.42 -1.74 18.63
C ASP A 215 -7.68 -0.52 18.08
N LEU A 216 -8.03 0.65 18.60
CA LEU A 216 -7.23 1.86 18.49
C LEU A 216 -6.23 1.89 19.66
N VAL A 217 -5.00 2.25 19.39
CA VAL A 217 -3.96 2.33 20.41
C VAL A 217 -3.27 3.68 20.41
N VAL A 218 -2.79 4.11 21.57
CA VAL A 218 -1.83 5.18 21.70
C VAL A 218 -0.45 4.65 21.31
N PHE A 219 0.27 5.34 20.44
CA PHE A 219 1.57 4.93 19.92
C PHE A 219 2.56 4.46 21.00
N ARG A 220 2.61 5.17 22.13
CA ARG A 220 3.48 4.80 23.27
C ARG A 220 3.14 3.43 23.88
N LEU A 221 1.88 3.00 23.80
CA LEU A 221 1.46 1.69 24.34
C LEU A 221 1.85 0.56 23.37
N PHE A 222 1.86 0.82 22.07
CA PHE A 222 2.29 -0.17 21.09
C PHE A 222 3.73 -0.63 21.32
N PHE A 223 4.66 0.30 21.59
CA PHE A 223 6.03 -0.06 21.92
C PHE A 223 6.20 -0.88 23.21
N LYS A 224 5.30 -0.74 24.19
CA LYS A 224 5.30 -1.59 25.39
C LYS A 224 4.82 -3.02 25.14
N ILE A 225 4.06 -3.23 24.06
CA ILE A 225 3.56 -4.56 23.68
C ILE A 225 4.57 -5.30 22.79
N VAL A 226 5.47 -4.58 22.13
CA VAL A 226 6.42 -5.10 21.14
C VAL A 226 7.81 -5.37 21.74
N VAL A 227 8.13 -4.82 22.89
CA VAL A 227 9.34 -5.03 23.69
C VAL A 227 9.01 -5.84 24.91
#